data_295bbc28c35c468749239c055f80ea6c
#
_entry.id   295bbc28c35c468749239c055f80ea6c
#
_cell.length_a   1.000
_cell.length_b   1.000
_cell.length_c   1.000
_cell.angle_alpha   90.00
_cell.angle_beta   90.00
_cell.angle_gamma   90.00
#
_symmetry.space_group_name_H-M   'P 1'
#
loop_
_entity.id
_entity.type
_entity.pdbx_description
1 polymer ?
#
loop_
_entity_poly.entity_id
_entity_poly.type
_entity_poly.pdbx_seq_one_letter_code
_entity_poly.pdbx_strand_id
1 'polypeptide(L)'
;MSDENVLADLAKAVIVTMHQIPQLEQLPVHELQKIPLGRLRRDATRLHAVCRYQKGVKKSEIVGPNDVRCVDVHPVALTDDWQRYAAFLLYHEFLHALGFTGHDRTFRNLEALWPDIEARNMGKSFGNHLRRRAAKCLWTCPQCSKEHPRTRRGMGRYRCRECRVVLLDVKVGP
;
A
#
# COMPACT_ATOMS: atom_id res chain seq x y z
N MET A 1 19.94 1.47 -9.78
CA MET A 1 19.72 0.23 -8.97
C MET A 1 18.46 -0.44 -9.48
N SER A 2 18.39 -1.77 -9.49
CA SER A 2 17.13 -2.46 -9.86
C SER A 2 16.09 -2.32 -8.74
N ASP A 3 14.80 -2.33 -9.09
CA ASP A 3 13.70 -2.30 -8.10
C ASP A 3 13.82 -3.42 -7.05
N GLU A 4 14.47 -4.54 -7.39
CA GLU A 4 14.70 -5.67 -6.48
C GLU A 4 15.71 -5.32 -5.39
N ASN A 5 16.79 -4.64 -5.75
CA ASN A 5 17.78 -4.20 -4.78
C ASN A 5 17.18 -3.15 -3.83
N VAL A 6 16.42 -2.19 -4.37
CA VAL A 6 15.73 -1.17 -3.57
C VAL A 6 14.77 -1.82 -2.56
N LEU A 7 13.97 -2.79 -2.99
CA LEU A 7 13.01 -3.48 -2.12
C LEU A 7 13.73 -4.27 -1.01
N ALA A 8 14.80 -4.98 -1.36
CA ALA A 8 15.59 -5.74 -0.39
C ALA A 8 16.27 -4.84 0.65
N ASP A 9 16.82 -3.72 0.23
CA ASP A 9 17.49 -2.78 1.13
C ASP A 9 16.49 -2.06 2.05
N LEU A 10 15.32 -1.68 1.52
CA LEU A 10 14.22 -1.15 2.33
C LEU A 10 13.75 -2.16 3.38
N ALA A 11 13.58 -3.43 3.00
CA ALA A 11 13.14 -4.47 3.93
C ALA A 11 14.15 -4.67 5.07
N LYS A 12 15.45 -4.69 4.78
CA LYS A 12 16.50 -4.74 5.81
C LYS A 12 16.41 -3.54 6.77
N ALA A 13 16.29 -2.33 6.24
CA ALA A 13 16.17 -1.12 7.05
C ALA A 13 14.91 -1.14 7.94
N VAL A 14 13.78 -1.62 7.41
CA VAL A 14 12.53 -1.79 8.17
C VAL A 14 12.71 -2.79 9.30
N ILE A 15 13.32 -3.94 9.05
CA ILE A 15 13.59 -4.98 10.07
C ILE A 15 14.48 -4.41 11.19
N VAL A 16 15.53 -3.66 10.83
CA VAL A 16 16.40 -2.98 11.82
C VAL A 16 15.59 -2.01 12.69
N THR A 17 14.70 -1.22 12.07
CA THR A 17 13.80 -0.32 12.81
C THR A 17 12.85 -1.09 13.72
N MET A 18 12.30 -2.23 13.27
CA MET A 18 11.39 -3.07 14.04
C MET A 18 12.07 -3.64 15.29
N HIS A 19 13.35 -4.00 15.21
CA HIS A 19 14.13 -4.45 16.38
C HIS A 19 14.29 -3.36 17.46
N GLN A 20 14.14 -2.10 17.10
CA GLN A 20 14.21 -0.98 18.05
C GLN A 20 12.87 -0.68 18.74
N ILE A 21 11.79 -1.34 18.35
CA ILE A 21 10.44 -1.16 18.91
C ILE A 21 10.24 -2.15 20.06
N PRO A 22 10.20 -1.68 21.34
CA PRO A 22 10.12 -2.57 22.49
C PRO A 22 8.93 -3.53 22.46
N GLN A 23 7.79 -3.10 21.89
CA GLN A 23 6.57 -3.91 21.80
C GLN A 23 6.72 -5.11 20.85
N LEU A 24 7.77 -5.14 20.02
CA LEU A 24 8.07 -6.21 19.07
C LEU A 24 9.22 -7.13 19.56
N GLU A 25 9.84 -6.83 20.70
CA GLU A 25 11.05 -7.53 21.20
C GLU A 25 10.85 -9.04 21.34
N GLN A 26 9.66 -9.47 21.80
CA GLN A 26 9.34 -10.89 22.01
C GLN A 26 8.89 -11.62 20.72
N LEU A 27 8.78 -10.91 19.62
CA LEU A 27 8.33 -11.48 18.34
C LEU A 27 9.53 -11.90 17.47
N PRO A 28 9.35 -12.88 16.56
CA PRO A 28 10.42 -13.39 15.72
C PRO A 28 10.75 -12.42 14.55
N VAL A 29 11.05 -11.15 14.86
CA VAL A 29 11.33 -10.10 13.85
C VAL A 29 12.52 -10.49 12.96
N HIS A 30 13.53 -11.18 13.51
CA HIS A 30 14.68 -11.66 12.74
C HIS A 30 14.32 -12.66 11.63
N GLU A 31 13.19 -13.37 11.76
CA GLU A 31 12.74 -14.32 10.74
C GLU A 31 12.12 -13.65 9.51
N LEU A 32 11.69 -12.38 9.62
CA LEU A 32 11.13 -11.63 8.51
C LEU A 32 12.09 -11.51 7.31
N GLN A 33 13.40 -11.55 7.55
CA GLN A 33 14.41 -11.55 6.49
C GLN A 33 14.35 -12.76 5.56
N LYS A 34 13.71 -13.87 5.98
CA LYS A 34 13.55 -15.09 5.21
C LYS A 34 12.34 -15.04 4.26
N ILE A 35 11.44 -14.06 4.45
CA ILE A 35 10.22 -13.95 3.66
C ILE A 35 10.58 -13.50 2.24
N PRO A 36 10.14 -14.21 1.20
CA PRO A 36 10.31 -13.77 -0.17
C PRO A 36 9.63 -12.43 -0.42
N LEU A 37 10.34 -11.52 -1.06
CA LEU A 37 9.82 -10.22 -1.45
C LEU A 37 9.44 -10.21 -2.93
N GLY A 38 8.31 -9.62 -3.26
CA GLY A 38 7.79 -9.56 -4.60
C GLY A 38 7.19 -8.20 -4.95
N ARG A 39 6.64 -8.14 -6.16
CA ARG A 39 6.02 -6.92 -6.68
C ARG A 39 4.59 -7.18 -7.13
N LEU A 40 3.71 -6.26 -6.80
CA LEU A 40 2.37 -6.22 -7.37
C LEU A 40 2.42 -5.89 -8.88
N ARG A 41 1.33 -6.16 -9.58
CA ARG A 41 1.18 -5.71 -10.96
C ARG A 41 1.21 -4.18 -11.01
N ARG A 42 1.90 -3.63 -12.01
CA ARG A 42 2.11 -2.19 -12.18
C ARG A 42 0.82 -1.39 -12.41
N ASP A 43 -0.23 -2.06 -12.87
CA ASP A 43 -1.56 -1.49 -13.11
C ASP A 43 -2.52 -1.61 -11.91
N ALA A 44 -2.08 -2.18 -10.79
CA ALA A 44 -2.87 -2.22 -9.57
C ALA A 44 -3.12 -0.80 -9.05
N THR A 45 -4.38 -0.44 -8.79
CA THR A 45 -4.75 0.92 -8.31
C THR A 45 -5.36 0.94 -6.92
N ARG A 46 -5.63 -0.24 -6.35
CA ARG A 46 -6.30 -0.38 -5.04
C ARG A 46 -5.40 -1.02 -3.99
N LEU A 47 -4.43 -1.80 -4.42
CA LEU A 47 -3.54 -2.54 -3.54
C LEU A 47 -2.16 -1.88 -3.60
N HIS A 48 -1.61 -1.48 -2.47
CA HIS A 48 -0.32 -0.83 -2.36
C HIS A 48 0.78 -1.81 -1.93
N ALA A 49 0.43 -2.74 -1.04
CA ALA A 49 1.23 -3.90 -0.66
C ALA A 49 0.31 -5.04 -0.23
N VAL A 50 0.85 -6.24 -0.02
CA VAL A 50 0.10 -7.37 0.51
C VAL A 50 1.03 -8.45 1.09
N CYS A 51 0.70 -8.91 2.28
CA CYS A 51 1.24 -10.13 2.85
C CYS A 51 0.42 -11.33 2.36
N ARG A 52 1.07 -12.27 1.65
CA ARG A 52 0.44 -13.48 1.14
C ARG A 52 0.84 -14.68 1.96
N TYR A 53 -0.15 -15.41 2.41
CA TYR A 53 0.06 -16.62 3.22
C TYR A 53 0.20 -17.88 2.37
N GLN A 54 0.73 -18.93 2.97
CA GLN A 54 0.85 -20.25 2.33
C GLN A 54 -0.55 -20.77 1.94
N LYS A 55 -0.60 -21.57 0.87
CA LYS A 55 -1.86 -22.17 0.42
C LYS A 55 -2.39 -23.14 1.48
N GLY A 56 -3.70 -23.06 1.75
CA GLY A 56 -4.38 -23.97 2.69
C GLY A 56 -4.32 -23.52 4.17
N VAL A 57 -3.49 -22.55 4.52
CA VAL A 57 -3.46 -22.01 5.88
C VAL A 57 -4.66 -21.10 6.11
N LYS A 58 -5.46 -21.39 7.13
CA LYS A 58 -6.56 -20.52 7.52
C LYS A 58 -6.03 -19.30 8.26
N LYS A 59 -6.72 -18.17 8.10
CA LYS A 59 -6.32 -16.89 8.71
C LYS A 59 -6.19 -16.98 10.25
N SER A 60 -7.00 -17.81 10.90
CA SER A 60 -6.96 -18.06 12.33
C SER A 60 -5.79 -18.94 12.80
N GLU A 61 -5.09 -19.58 11.87
CA GLU A 61 -3.97 -20.49 12.15
C GLU A 61 -2.61 -19.80 11.89
N ILE A 62 -2.62 -18.56 11.40
CA ILE A 62 -1.40 -17.80 11.09
C ILE A 62 -0.81 -17.28 12.40
N VAL A 63 0.40 -17.71 12.70
CA VAL A 63 1.10 -17.39 13.95
C VAL A 63 2.44 -16.69 13.72
N GLY A 64 2.99 -16.70 12.51
CA GLY A 64 4.27 -16.09 12.27
C GLY A 64 4.81 -16.17 10.84
N PRO A 65 6.07 -15.77 10.64
CA PRO A 65 6.71 -15.64 9.34
C PRO A 65 6.72 -16.90 8.47
N ASN A 66 6.73 -18.09 9.10
CA ASN A 66 6.74 -19.37 8.37
C ASN A 66 5.43 -19.64 7.62
N ASP A 67 4.33 -19.01 8.02
CA ASP A 67 3.03 -19.12 7.36
C ASP A 67 2.93 -18.19 6.14
N VAL A 68 3.92 -17.32 5.94
CA VAL A 68 3.95 -16.34 4.85
C VAL A 68 4.62 -16.91 3.62
N ARG A 69 3.96 -16.78 2.48
CA ARG A 69 4.53 -17.14 1.18
C ARG A 69 5.40 -16.05 0.60
N CYS A 70 4.95 -14.80 0.65
CA CYS A 70 5.69 -13.62 0.19
C CYS A 70 5.01 -12.32 0.67
N VAL A 71 5.77 -11.24 0.64
CA VAL A 71 5.27 -9.87 0.76
C VAL A 71 5.49 -9.15 -0.57
N ASP A 72 4.40 -8.71 -1.21
CA ASP A 72 4.46 -7.97 -2.46
C ASP A 72 4.22 -6.48 -2.21
N VAL A 73 5.04 -5.61 -2.82
CA VAL A 73 4.90 -4.15 -2.77
C VAL A 73 4.65 -3.59 -4.17
N HIS A 74 3.87 -2.53 -4.28
CA HIS A 74 3.60 -1.88 -5.56
C HIS A 74 4.88 -1.25 -6.13
N PRO A 75 5.29 -1.54 -7.39
CA PRO A 75 6.59 -1.10 -7.94
C PRO A 75 6.73 0.43 -7.99
N VAL A 76 5.63 1.18 -8.08
CA VAL A 76 5.67 2.65 -8.00
C VAL A 76 6.07 3.14 -6.62
N ALA A 77 5.80 2.38 -5.55
CA ALA A 77 6.21 2.75 -4.21
C ALA A 77 7.74 2.67 -4.03
N LEU A 78 8.44 1.95 -4.91
CA LEU A 78 9.90 1.80 -4.87
C LEU A 78 10.64 2.95 -5.56
N THR A 79 9.94 3.91 -6.20
CA THR A 79 10.56 5.12 -6.75
C THR A 79 10.92 6.10 -5.63
N ASP A 80 11.91 6.97 -5.87
CA ASP A 80 12.48 7.88 -4.87
C ASP A 80 11.41 8.71 -4.14
N ASP A 81 10.40 9.19 -4.86
CA ASP A 81 9.30 9.98 -4.30
C ASP A 81 8.47 9.23 -3.23
N TRP A 82 8.49 7.88 -3.27
CA TRP A 82 7.60 7.03 -2.48
C TRP A 82 8.32 6.03 -1.57
N GLN A 83 9.67 6.02 -1.54
CA GLN A 83 10.43 5.04 -0.74
C GLN A 83 10.10 5.10 0.77
N ARG A 84 9.87 6.31 1.32
CA ARG A 84 9.42 6.45 2.71
C ARG A 84 8.09 5.73 2.95
N TYR A 85 7.17 5.83 1.99
CA TYR A 85 5.90 5.13 2.04
C TYR A 85 6.06 3.62 1.83
N ALA A 86 6.96 3.18 0.95
CA ALA A 86 7.28 1.77 0.76
C ALA A 86 7.82 1.12 2.05
N ALA A 87 8.67 1.84 2.80
CA ALA A 87 9.14 1.39 4.10
C ALA A 87 7.98 1.21 5.10
N PHE A 88 7.05 2.16 5.17
CA PHE A 88 5.84 2.01 5.99
C PHE A 88 4.96 0.84 5.53
N LEU A 89 4.78 0.63 4.22
CA LEU A 89 4.05 -0.50 3.68
C LEU A 89 4.69 -1.84 4.10
N LEU A 90 6.02 -1.95 4.00
CA LEU A 90 6.75 -3.14 4.44
C LEU A 90 6.55 -3.39 5.93
N TYR A 91 6.64 -2.36 6.77
CA TYR A 91 6.35 -2.46 8.18
C TYR A 91 4.93 -2.99 8.45
N HIS A 92 3.92 -2.44 7.78
CA HIS A 92 2.53 -2.88 7.86
C HIS A 92 2.37 -4.37 7.49
N GLU A 93 2.94 -4.80 6.36
CA GLU A 93 2.86 -6.19 5.90
C GLU A 93 3.68 -7.14 6.79
N PHE A 94 4.77 -6.67 7.38
CA PHE A 94 5.54 -7.44 8.34
C PHE A 94 4.81 -7.63 9.68
N LEU A 95 3.99 -6.68 10.12
CA LEU A 95 3.08 -6.91 11.24
C LEU A 95 2.08 -8.04 10.92
N HIS A 96 1.55 -8.08 9.70
CA HIS A 96 0.73 -9.22 9.25
C HIS A 96 1.52 -10.53 9.26
N ALA A 97 2.78 -10.50 8.83
CA ALA A 97 3.67 -11.66 8.84
C ALA A 97 4.01 -12.16 10.25
N LEU A 98 3.98 -11.28 11.25
CA LEU A 98 4.15 -11.64 12.66
C LEU A 98 2.86 -12.17 13.33
N GLY A 99 1.79 -12.40 12.56
CA GLY A 99 0.55 -13.01 13.05
C GLY A 99 -0.59 -12.03 13.34
N PHE A 100 -0.37 -10.71 13.24
CA PHE A 100 -1.45 -9.72 13.40
C PHE A 100 -2.30 -9.64 12.12
N THR A 101 -3.14 -10.63 11.86
CA THR A 101 -3.85 -10.79 10.59
C THR A 101 -5.05 -9.87 10.39
N GLY A 102 -5.54 -9.21 11.45
CA GLY A 102 -6.63 -8.23 11.43
C GLY A 102 -6.13 -6.80 11.63
N HIS A 103 -6.93 -5.80 11.23
CA HIS A 103 -6.66 -4.39 11.51
C HIS A 103 -7.43 -3.94 12.77
N ASP A 104 -7.36 -4.74 13.83
CA ASP A 104 -7.98 -4.46 15.13
C ASP A 104 -7.20 -3.38 15.91
N ARG A 105 -7.59 -3.15 17.16
CA ARG A 105 -6.96 -2.16 18.03
C ARG A 105 -5.49 -2.48 18.29
N THR A 106 -5.14 -3.75 18.48
CA THR A 106 -3.76 -4.19 18.72
C THR A 106 -2.90 -3.89 17.50
N PHE A 107 -3.35 -4.30 16.32
CA PHE A 107 -2.66 -3.99 15.07
C PHE A 107 -2.45 -2.48 14.90
N ARG A 108 -3.51 -1.68 15.10
CA ARG A 108 -3.42 -0.21 14.93
C ARG A 108 -2.47 0.44 15.91
N ASN A 109 -2.40 -0.05 17.13
CA ASN A 109 -1.44 0.43 18.12
C ASN A 109 0.00 0.11 17.69
N LEU A 110 0.27 -1.09 17.20
CA LEU A 110 1.59 -1.46 16.68
C LEU A 110 1.94 -0.67 15.41
N GLU A 111 1.01 -0.56 14.45
CA GLU A 111 1.18 0.25 13.24
C GLU A 111 1.53 1.72 13.57
N ALA A 112 0.98 2.24 14.67
CA ALA A 112 1.24 3.60 15.12
C ALA A 112 2.67 3.82 15.65
N LEU A 113 3.42 2.76 15.96
CA LEU A 113 4.80 2.85 16.45
C LEU A 113 5.83 3.10 15.33
N TRP A 114 5.42 3.06 14.06
CA TRP A 114 6.30 3.43 12.97
C TRP A 114 6.80 4.87 13.15
N PRO A 115 8.12 5.12 13.16
CA PRO A 115 8.66 6.42 13.55
C PRO A 115 8.37 7.53 12.52
N ASP A 116 8.19 7.19 11.25
CA ASP A 116 7.90 8.17 10.19
C ASP A 116 6.38 8.40 10.06
N ILE A 117 5.87 9.39 10.81
CA ILE A 117 4.44 9.75 10.81
C ILE A 117 3.98 10.26 9.43
N GLU A 118 4.85 10.97 8.71
CA GLU A 118 4.49 11.49 7.38
C GLU A 118 4.33 10.35 6.39
N ALA A 119 5.23 9.36 6.39
CA ALA A 119 5.10 8.18 5.57
C ALA A 119 3.75 7.46 5.78
N ARG A 120 3.29 7.33 7.02
CA ARG A 120 1.97 6.77 7.35
C ARG A 120 0.82 7.51 6.67
N ASN A 121 0.92 8.83 6.54
CA ASN A 121 -0.12 9.67 5.94
C ASN A 121 -0.09 9.69 4.40
N MET A 122 0.94 9.13 3.75
CA MET A 122 1.07 9.16 2.29
C MET A 122 0.07 8.27 1.54
N GLY A 123 -0.59 7.33 2.20
CA GLY A 123 -1.45 6.34 1.55
C GLY A 123 -2.56 6.92 0.66
N LYS A 124 -3.21 8.02 1.10
CA LYS A 124 -4.22 8.71 0.29
C LYS A 124 -3.62 9.35 -0.97
N SER A 125 -2.49 10.01 -0.84
CA SER A 125 -1.77 10.66 -1.94
C SER A 125 -1.26 9.63 -2.93
N PHE A 126 -0.66 8.54 -2.46
CA PHE A 126 -0.21 7.43 -3.29
C PHE A 126 -1.36 6.79 -4.06
N GLY A 127 -2.47 6.47 -3.40
CA GLY A 127 -3.66 5.93 -4.07
C GLY A 127 -4.24 6.88 -5.12
N ASN A 128 -4.19 8.20 -4.90
CA ASN A 128 -4.58 9.21 -5.90
C ASN A 128 -3.60 9.21 -7.08
N HIS A 129 -2.30 9.14 -6.80
CA HIS A 129 -1.26 9.04 -7.83
C HIS A 129 -1.48 7.82 -8.73
N LEU A 130 -1.70 6.62 -8.17
CA LEU A 130 -1.97 5.41 -8.95
C LEU A 130 -3.24 5.54 -9.81
N ARG A 131 -4.32 6.10 -9.25
CA ARG A 131 -5.56 6.33 -10.00
C ARG A 131 -5.38 7.33 -11.15
N ARG A 132 -4.60 8.40 -10.95
CA ARG A 132 -4.27 9.36 -12.01
C ARG A 132 -3.46 8.69 -13.12
N ARG A 133 -2.44 7.92 -12.79
CA ARG A 133 -1.63 7.17 -13.77
C ARG A 133 -2.43 6.18 -14.62
N ALA A 134 -3.41 5.51 -14.01
CA ALA A 134 -4.27 4.54 -14.71
C ALA A 134 -5.45 5.19 -15.44
N ALA A 135 -5.66 6.50 -15.28
CA ALA A 135 -6.82 7.18 -15.83
C ALA A 135 -6.73 7.30 -17.35
N LYS A 136 -7.84 6.98 -18.04
CA LYS A 136 -8.04 7.24 -19.46
C LYS A 136 -8.91 8.47 -19.71
N CYS A 137 -9.62 8.92 -18.69
CA CYS A 137 -10.42 10.13 -18.70
C CYS A 137 -10.57 10.69 -17.29
N LEU A 138 -10.91 11.97 -17.20
CA LEU A 138 -11.32 12.63 -15.97
C LEU A 138 -12.81 12.93 -16.06
N TRP A 139 -13.56 12.56 -15.02
CA TRP A 139 -14.91 13.09 -14.85
C TRP A 139 -14.79 14.40 -14.09
N THR A 140 -14.98 15.50 -14.79
CA THR A 140 -14.77 16.85 -14.24
C THR A 140 -16.09 17.53 -13.98
N CYS A 141 -16.25 18.12 -12.80
CA CYS A 141 -17.41 18.93 -12.48
C CYS A 141 -17.29 20.31 -13.15
N PRO A 142 -18.26 20.74 -13.98
CA PRO A 142 -18.20 22.04 -14.61
C PRO A 142 -18.41 23.21 -13.64
N GLN A 143 -18.95 22.95 -12.44
CA GLN A 143 -19.23 23.98 -11.45
C GLN A 143 -18.10 24.18 -10.42
N CYS A 144 -17.53 23.08 -9.86
CA CYS A 144 -16.48 23.18 -8.83
C CYS A 144 -15.10 22.67 -9.31
N SER A 145 -14.98 22.34 -10.58
CA SER A 145 -13.75 21.86 -11.23
C SER A 145 -13.13 20.61 -10.59
N LYS A 146 -13.86 19.92 -9.70
CA LYS A 146 -13.38 18.70 -9.07
C LYS A 146 -13.23 17.58 -10.10
N GLU A 147 -12.05 16.99 -10.14
CA GLU A 147 -11.69 15.93 -11.07
C GLU A 147 -11.74 14.55 -10.41
N HIS A 148 -12.22 13.58 -11.16
CA HIS A 148 -12.27 12.18 -10.75
C HIS A 148 -11.60 11.31 -11.83
N PRO A 149 -10.34 10.85 -11.61
CA PRO A 149 -9.65 9.96 -12.54
C PRO A 149 -10.41 8.66 -12.76
N ARG A 150 -10.62 8.27 -14.02
CA ARG A 150 -11.39 7.08 -14.40
C ARG A 150 -10.76 6.36 -15.59
N THR A 151 -10.98 5.05 -15.65
CA THR A 151 -10.56 4.22 -16.78
C THR A 151 -11.61 4.13 -17.87
N ARG A 152 -12.83 4.61 -17.61
CA ARG A 152 -13.97 4.59 -18.55
C ARG A 152 -14.69 5.93 -18.52
N ARG A 153 -15.28 6.31 -19.67
CA ARG A 153 -16.15 7.49 -19.78
C ARG A 153 -17.43 7.30 -18.97
N GLY A 154 -17.93 8.40 -18.39
CA GLY A 154 -19.19 8.44 -17.63
C GLY A 154 -20.42 8.57 -18.54
N MET A 155 -20.27 9.10 -19.74
CA MET A 155 -21.34 9.32 -20.74
C MET A 155 -22.57 10.02 -20.14
N GLY A 156 -22.33 11.05 -19.31
CA GLY A 156 -23.38 11.84 -18.67
C GLY A 156 -24.14 11.15 -17.52
N ARG A 157 -23.77 9.92 -17.14
CA ARG A 157 -24.50 9.11 -16.12
C ARG A 157 -24.26 9.54 -14.69
N TYR A 158 -23.19 10.27 -14.43
CA TYR A 158 -22.73 10.57 -13.06
C TYR A 158 -22.83 12.06 -12.76
N ARG A 159 -23.15 12.35 -11.50
CA ARG A 159 -23.27 13.71 -10.99
C ARG A 159 -22.22 14.00 -9.93
N CYS A 160 -21.80 15.25 -9.84
CA CYS A 160 -20.97 15.74 -8.74
C CYS A 160 -21.74 15.54 -7.41
N ARG A 161 -21.07 15.02 -6.40
CA ARG A 161 -21.71 14.79 -5.08
C ARG A 161 -22.03 16.11 -4.36
N GLU A 162 -21.26 17.14 -4.60
CA GLU A 162 -21.42 18.46 -3.97
C GLU A 162 -22.40 19.34 -4.76
N CYS A 163 -22.12 19.52 -6.05
CA CYS A 163 -22.87 20.45 -6.91
C CYS A 163 -24.12 19.85 -7.57
N ARG A 164 -24.28 18.52 -7.54
CA ARG A 164 -25.39 17.78 -8.18
C ARG A 164 -25.49 17.91 -9.70
N VAL A 165 -24.59 18.62 -10.34
CA VAL A 165 -24.52 18.74 -11.82
C VAL A 165 -23.87 17.52 -12.46
N VAL A 166 -24.17 17.26 -13.73
CA VAL A 166 -23.60 16.15 -14.51
C VAL A 166 -22.11 16.38 -14.70
N LEU A 167 -21.32 15.33 -14.48
CA LEU A 167 -19.86 15.34 -14.71
C LEU A 167 -19.57 15.22 -16.21
N LEU A 168 -18.60 16.00 -16.68
CA LEU A 168 -18.12 15.96 -18.06
C LEU A 168 -16.94 15.00 -18.20
N ASP A 169 -16.91 14.27 -19.31
CA ASP A 169 -15.78 13.41 -19.67
C ASP A 169 -14.69 14.23 -20.37
N VAL A 170 -13.57 14.45 -19.70
CA VAL A 170 -12.38 15.08 -20.27
C VAL A 170 -11.34 13.99 -20.56
N LYS A 171 -10.82 13.93 -21.79
CA LYS A 171 -9.77 12.98 -22.17
C LYS A 171 -8.46 13.37 -21.46
N VAL A 172 -7.79 12.41 -20.84
CA VAL A 172 -6.41 12.63 -20.38
C VAL A 172 -5.52 12.63 -21.62
N GLY A 173 -4.73 13.69 -21.78
CA GLY A 173 -3.76 13.77 -22.86
C GLY A 173 -2.76 12.60 -22.84
N PRO A 174 -2.06 12.35 -23.96
CA PRO A 174 -1.01 11.34 -24.02
C PRO A 174 0.10 11.63 -23.04
#